data_d6ba2a29fdc805e6ee5b8ab87f9d522f
#
_entry.id   d6ba2a29fdc805e6ee5b8ab87f9d522f
#
_cell.length_a   1.000
_cell.length_b   1.000
_cell.length_c   1.000
_cell.angle_alpha   90.00
_cell.angle_beta   90.00
_cell.angle_gamma   90.00
#
_symmetry.space_group_name_H-M   'P 1'
#
loop_
_entity.id
_entity.type
_entity.pdbx_description
1 polymer ?
#
loop_
_entity_poly.entity_id
_entity_poly.type
_entity_poly.pdbx_seq_one_letter_code
_entity_poly.pdbx_strand_id
1 'polypeptide(L)'
;RRTSAFFNKDNMELSLGFSPCPNDTFIFDALIHNKIDCEGLQFHVEYHDVETLNAKAFRGDLDITKLSYHAFAYAVEDYELLDSGSALGFGVGPLLICKDEHLAKELAAYVGKAEISEEFKALRVGIPGKYTTANFLLGLAFPELSNKEIMVFSDIEKSLLDGSIDVGLIIHENRFTYMEKCLQKIVDLGDYWEKTTGSPIPLGGIVIKRTLPQEVKDKVNQLI
;
A
#
# COMPACT_ATOMS: atom_id res chain seq x y z
N ARG A 1 1.15 40.02 -29.75
CA ARG A 1 1.41 40.27 -28.31
C ARG A 1 0.96 39.03 -27.55
N ARG A 2 1.91 38.16 -27.15
CA ARG A 2 1.65 37.07 -26.25
C ARG A 2 1.62 37.64 -24.82
N THR A 3 0.46 37.62 -24.18
CA THR A 3 0.33 37.87 -22.77
C THR A 3 0.95 36.67 -22.03
N SER A 4 2.16 36.87 -21.52
CA SER A 4 2.70 35.98 -20.50
C SER A 4 1.81 36.13 -19.26
N ALA A 5 1.07 35.09 -18.92
CA ALA A 5 0.44 34.98 -17.61
C ALA A 5 1.58 35.00 -16.58
N PHE A 6 1.68 36.06 -15.81
CA PHE A 6 2.49 36.10 -14.61
C PHE A 6 1.90 35.09 -13.64
N PHE A 7 2.53 33.94 -13.51
CA PHE A 7 2.31 33.06 -12.37
C PHE A 7 2.74 33.83 -11.12
N ASN A 8 1.80 34.12 -10.27
CA ASN A 8 2.08 34.70 -8.97
C ASN A 8 2.96 33.72 -8.20
N LYS A 9 4.18 34.09 -7.85
CA LYS A 9 5.21 33.24 -7.24
C LYS A 9 4.93 32.91 -5.76
N ASP A 10 3.83 33.41 -5.21
CA ASP A 10 3.54 33.39 -3.79
C ASP A 10 2.30 32.50 -3.53
N ASN A 11 2.51 31.27 -3.09
CA ASN A 11 1.59 30.26 -2.60
C ASN A 11 0.91 29.37 -3.66
N MET A 12 1.54 28.26 -3.99
CA MET A 12 0.89 27.17 -4.72
C MET A 12 0.34 26.13 -3.72
N GLU A 13 -0.96 25.88 -3.80
CA GLU A 13 -1.66 24.87 -2.99
C GLU A 13 -1.61 23.51 -3.70
N LEU A 14 -1.21 22.46 -2.98
CA LEU A 14 -1.13 21.08 -3.46
C LEU A 14 -1.88 20.14 -2.51
N SER A 15 -2.67 19.24 -3.06
CA SER A 15 -3.29 18.18 -2.28
C SER A 15 -2.29 17.03 -2.04
N LEU A 16 -2.17 16.60 -0.77
CA LEU A 16 -1.26 15.56 -0.32
C LEU A 16 -2.01 14.46 0.43
N GLY A 17 -2.00 13.24 -0.09
CA GLY A 17 -2.64 12.08 0.52
C GLY A 17 -1.63 11.06 1.04
N PHE A 18 -1.78 10.64 2.29
CA PHE A 18 -1.00 9.54 2.85
C PHE A 18 -1.72 8.84 4.02
N SER A 19 -1.21 7.68 4.45
CA SER A 19 -1.85 6.93 5.51
C SER A 19 -1.43 7.45 6.90
N PRO A 20 -2.28 7.32 7.94
CA PRO A 20 -1.91 7.69 9.30
C PRO A 20 -0.94 6.69 9.96
N CYS A 21 -0.28 5.82 9.19
CA CYS A 21 0.70 4.88 9.72
C CYS A 21 1.99 5.58 10.17
N PRO A 22 2.74 4.99 11.12
CA PRO A 22 3.96 5.60 11.66
C PRO A 22 5.01 5.98 10.60
N ASN A 23 5.13 5.19 9.52
CA ASN A 23 6.10 5.46 8.46
C ASN A 23 5.77 6.75 7.71
N ASP A 24 4.52 6.88 7.25
CA ASP A 24 4.11 8.04 6.46
C ASP A 24 4.05 9.30 7.32
N THR A 25 3.53 9.21 8.55
CA THR A 25 3.52 10.36 9.48
C THR A 25 4.92 10.84 9.84
N PHE A 26 5.91 9.94 9.93
CA PHE A 26 7.31 10.31 10.13
C PHE A 26 7.89 11.05 8.91
N ILE A 27 7.66 10.54 7.69
CA ILE A 27 8.17 11.13 6.45
C ILE A 27 7.65 12.57 6.28
N PHE A 28 6.36 12.77 6.48
CA PHE A 28 5.71 14.05 6.20
C PHE A 28 5.66 15.02 7.39
N ASP A 29 6.12 14.63 8.59
CA ASP A 29 6.00 15.44 9.81
C ASP A 29 6.57 16.86 9.67
N ALA A 30 7.76 16.99 9.12
CA ALA A 30 8.41 18.29 8.96
C ALA A 30 7.67 19.19 7.95
N LEU A 31 7.16 18.59 6.88
CA LEU A 31 6.45 19.27 5.81
C LEU A 31 5.08 19.80 6.30
N ILE A 32 4.27 18.95 6.92
CA ILE A 32 2.89 19.29 7.29
C ILE A 32 2.81 20.19 8.53
N HIS A 33 3.83 20.19 9.37
CA HIS A 33 3.92 21.05 10.57
C HIS A 33 4.77 22.30 10.36
N ASN A 34 5.12 22.63 9.11
CA ASN A 34 5.94 23.81 8.77
C ASN A 34 7.25 23.88 9.54
N LYS A 35 7.90 22.73 9.80
CA LYS A 35 9.22 22.66 10.48
C LYS A 35 10.37 22.95 9.51
N ILE A 36 10.10 22.95 8.21
CA ILE A 36 11.01 23.29 7.12
C ILE A 36 10.39 24.37 6.24
N ASP A 37 11.22 25.12 5.51
CA ASP A 37 10.75 26.07 4.50
C ASP A 37 10.24 25.30 3.29
N CYS A 38 8.94 25.44 3.00
CA CYS A 38 8.30 24.78 1.85
C CYS A 38 8.40 25.61 0.54
N GLU A 39 9.24 26.65 0.51
CA GLU A 39 9.54 27.44 -0.70
C GLU A 39 8.31 27.97 -1.46
N GLY A 40 7.28 28.40 -0.70
CA GLY A 40 6.02 28.90 -1.25
C GLY A 40 5.00 27.81 -1.60
N LEU A 41 5.25 26.55 -1.30
CA LEU A 41 4.24 25.48 -1.44
C LEU A 41 3.42 25.36 -0.16
N GLN A 42 2.12 25.14 -0.31
CA GLN A 42 1.19 24.82 0.78
C GLN A 42 0.52 23.48 0.51
N PHE A 43 0.39 22.63 1.56
CA PHE A 43 -0.12 21.29 1.42
C PHE A 43 -1.45 21.12 2.15
N HIS A 44 -2.49 20.73 1.40
CA HIS A 44 -3.77 20.29 1.94
C HIS A 44 -3.72 18.78 2.16
N VAL A 45 -3.64 18.37 3.42
CA VAL A 45 -3.41 16.97 3.79
C VAL A 45 -4.71 16.21 3.96
N GLU A 46 -4.76 15.03 3.36
CA GLU A 46 -5.82 14.04 3.53
C GLU A 46 -5.26 12.72 4.05
N TYR A 47 -5.88 12.18 5.12
CA TYR A 47 -5.50 10.88 5.70
C TYR A 47 -6.47 9.80 5.26
N HIS A 48 -5.96 8.77 4.59
CA HIS A 48 -6.74 7.63 4.13
C HIS A 48 -5.94 6.34 4.24
N ASP A 49 -6.63 5.19 4.25
CA ASP A 49 -6.00 3.89 4.05
C ASP A 49 -5.43 3.76 2.62
N VAL A 50 -4.54 2.77 2.42
CA VAL A 50 -3.80 2.61 1.17
C VAL A 50 -4.69 2.35 -0.04
N GLU A 51 -5.80 1.61 0.10
CA GLU A 51 -6.70 1.33 -1.03
C GLU A 51 -7.51 2.57 -1.44
N THR A 52 -7.94 3.35 -0.47
CA THR A 52 -8.58 4.65 -0.72
C THR A 52 -7.63 5.60 -1.45
N LEU A 53 -6.35 5.66 -1.06
CA LEU A 53 -5.33 6.45 -1.74
C LEU A 53 -5.09 5.95 -3.18
N ASN A 54 -5.01 4.63 -3.39
CA ASN A 54 -4.91 4.03 -4.72
C ASN A 54 -6.10 4.46 -5.60
N ALA A 55 -7.32 4.36 -5.08
CA ALA A 55 -8.53 4.74 -5.80
C ALA A 55 -8.58 6.24 -6.12
N LYS A 56 -8.12 7.12 -5.21
CA LYS A 56 -8.00 8.57 -5.44
C LYS A 56 -6.97 8.88 -6.52
N ALA A 57 -5.83 8.17 -6.53
CA ALA A 57 -4.83 8.31 -7.59
C ALA A 57 -5.40 7.97 -8.97
N PHE A 58 -6.16 6.87 -9.09
CA PHE A 58 -6.78 6.49 -10.38
C PHE A 58 -7.81 7.51 -10.91
N ARG A 59 -8.40 8.31 -10.03
CA ARG A 59 -9.29 9.41 -10.43
C ARG A 59 -8.56 10.74 -10.63
N GLY A 60 -7.26 10.80 -10.28
CA GLY A 60 -6.50 12.04 -10.32
C GLY A 60 -6.93 13.06 -9.25
N ASP A 61 -7.47 12.61 -8.11
CA ASP A 61 -8.00 13.50 -7.07
C ASP A 61 -6.89 14.23 -6.28
N LEU A 62 -5.69 13.63 -6.19
CA LEU A 62 -4.58 14.13 -5.38
C LEU A 62 -3.39 14.52 -6.24
N ASP A 63 -2.73 15.64 -5.92
CA ASP A 63 -1.52 16.09 -6.62
C ASP A 63 -0.30 15.26 -6.23
N ILE A 64 -0.21 14.93 -4.95
CA ILE A 64 0.84 14.08 -4.36
C ILE A 64 0.15 13.01 -3.52
N THR A 65 0.56 11.76 -3.64
CA THR A 65 0.00 10.71 -2.81
C THR A 65 0.95 9.56 -2.56
N LYS A 66 0.82 8.93 -1.39
CA LYS A 66 1.36 7.60 -1.14
C LYS A 66 0.46 6.57 -1.79
N LEU A 67 1.03 5.58 -2.47
CA LEU A 67 0.28 4.46 -3.02
C LEU A 67 1.10 3.18 -3.08
N SER A 68 0.43 2.05 -3.30
CA SER A 68 1.09 0.77 -3.50
C SER A 68 1.87 0.75 -4.82
N TYR A 69 3.02 0.08 -4.88
CA TYR A 69 3.74 -0.11 -6.16
C TYR A 69 2.90 -0.88 -7.18
N HIS A 70 2.06 -1.82 -6.74
CA HIS A 70 1.12 -2.48 -7.64
C HIS A 70 0.12 -1.47 -8.25
N ALA A 71 -0.45 -0.57 -7.45
CA ALA A 71 -1.32 0.50 -7.96
C ALA A 71 -0.57 1.47 -8.88
N PHE A 72 0.69 1.79 -8.58
CA PHE A 72 1.48 2.68 -9.43
C PHE A 72 1.61 2.16 -10.86
N ALA A 73 1.72 0.84 -11.07
CA ALA A 73 1.75 0.27 -12.40
C ALA A 73 0.53 0.62 -13.28
N TYR A 74 -0.62 0.92 -12.65
CA TYR A 74 -1.85 1.36 -13.34
C TYR A 74 -1.99 2.88 -13.41
N ALA A 75 -1.21 3.63 -12.63
CA ALA A 75 -1.26 5.09 -12.55
C ALA A 75 -0.05 5.77 -13.21
N VAL A 76 0.85 5.01 -13.83
CA VAL A 76 2.13 5.50 -14.38
C VAL A 76 1.99 6.56 -15.47
N GLU A 77 0.87 6.57 -16.19
CA GLU A 77 0.60 7.58 -17.23
C GLU A 77 0.26 8.96 -16.63
N ASP A 78 -0.36 8.99 -15.44
CA ASP A 78 -0.82 10.19 -14.78
C ASP A 78 0.15 10.69 -13.70
N TYR A 79 0.92 9.78 -13.12
CA TYR A 79 1.83 10.05 -12.00
C TYR A 79 3.27 9.63 -12.32
N GLU A 80 4.20 10.28 -11.65
CA GLU A 80 5.60 9.86 -11.59
C GLU A 80 6.03 9.59 -10.15
N LEU A 81 6.93 8.64 -9.97
CA LEU A 81 7.47 8.28 -8.66
C LEU A 81 8.51 9.31 -8.22
N LEU A 82 8.44 9.74 -6.96
CA LEU A 82 9.50 10.55 -6.35
C LEU A 82 10.69 9.67 -5.91
N ASP A 83 11.85 10.28 -5.79
CA ASP A 83 13.09 9.58 -5.42
C ASP A 83 13.12 9.16 -3.94
N SER A 84 12.34 9.87 -3.10
CA SER A 84 12.29 9.65 -1.65
C SER A 84 10.99 9.00 -1.19
N GLY A 85 10.97 8.50 0.06
CA GLY A 85 9.76 8.05 0.75
C GLY A 85 9.21 6.69 0.32
N SER A 86 9.97 5.87 -0.40
CA SER A 86 9.57 4.51 -0.73
C SER A 86 9.58 3.59 0.49
N ALA A 87 8.56 2.74 0.62
CA ALA A 87 8.55 1.63 1.54
C ALA A 87 9.10 0.39 0.83
N LEU A 88 10.31 0.00 1.21
CA LEU A 88 11.10 -1.08 0.60
C LEU A 88 11.89 -1.80 1.70
N GLY A 89 12.04 -3.12 1.63
CA GLY A 89 12.88 -3.81 2.61
C GLY A 89 12.92 -5.32 2.48
N PHE A 90 13.71 -5.93 3.38
CA PHE A 90 13.77 -7.36 3.60
C PHE A 90 13.16 -7.72 4.95
N GLY A 91 12.58 -8.92 5.09
CA GLY A 91 11.95 -9.38 6.32
C GLY A 91 10.70 -8.59 6.72
N VAL A 92 10.18 -7.79 5.82
CA VAL A 92 8.94 -7.01 5.95
C VAL A 92 7.98 -7.42 4.84
N GLY A 93 6.70 -7.41 5.09
CA GLY A 93 5.73 -7.78 4.05
C GLY A 93 4.40 -8.22 4.64
N PRO A 94 3.41 -8.41 3.78
CA PRO A 94 2.12 -8.92 4.21
C PRO A 94 2.21 -10.37 4.66
N LEU A 95 1.38 -10.71 5.64
CA LEU A 95 1.19 -12.10 6.08
C LEU A 95 -0.20 -12.59 5.68
N LEU A 96 -0.28 -13.81 5.16
CA LEU A 96 -1.54 -14.54 5.10
C LEU A 96 -1.70 -15.33 6.39
N ILE A 97 -2.82 -15.12 7.09
CA ILE A 97 -3.09 -15.71 8.40
C ILE A 97 -4.50 -16.32 8.44
N CYS A 98 -4.72 -17.21 9.39
CA CYS A 98 -6.03 -17.78 9.69
C CYS A 98 -6.17 -18.07 11.19
N LYS A 99 -7.32 -18.59 11.62
CA LYS A 99 -7.58 -18.97 13.01
C LYS A 99 -7.20 -20.43 13.28
N ASP A 100 -7.36 -21.30 12.30
CA ASP A 100 -7.19 -22.75 12.45
C ASP A 100 -5.76 -23.19 12.10
N GLU A 101 -5.10 -23.88 13.05
CA GLU A 101 -3.71 -24.33 12.87
C GLU A 101 -3.58 -25.44 11.80
N HIS A 102 -4.60 -26.29 11.65
CA HIS A 102 -4.59 -27.36 10.65
C HIS A 102 -4.70 -26.74 9.26
N LEU A 103 -5.65 -25.84 9.05
CA LEU A 103 -5.79 -25.07 7.82
C LEU A 103 -4.49 -24.33 7.46
N ALA A 104 -3.84 -23.70 8.45
CA ALA A 104 -2.57 -22.99 8.22
C ALA A 104 -1.48 -23.91 7.65
N LYS A 105 -1.32 -25.11 8.24
CA LYS A 105 -0.32 -26.08 7.79
C LYS A 105 -0.63 -26.67 6.41
N GLU A 106 -1.89 -27.00 6.16
CA GLU A 106 -2.32 -27.55 4.88
C GLU A 106 -2.18 -26.54 3.75
N LEU A 107 -2.71 -25.32 3.92
CA LEU A 107 -2.65 -24.30 2.89
C LEU A 107 -1.20 -23.85 2.62
N ALA A 108 -0.34 -23.79 3.63
CA ALA A 108 1.08 -23.47 3.46
C ALA A 108 1.81 -24.42 2.49
N ALA A 109 1.37 -25.69 2.38
CA ALA A 109 1.95 -26.65 1.44
C ALA A 109 1.66 -26.33 -0.03
N TYR A 110 0.76 -25.39 -0.30
CA TYR A 110 0.37 -24.99 -1.66
C TYR A 110 0.97 -23.65 -2.11
N VAL A 111 1.81 -23.02 -1.31
CA VAL A 111 2.48 -21.76 -1.68
C VAL A 111 3.26 -21.93 -2.97
N GLY A 112 2.97 -21.07 -3.97
CA GLY A 112 3.62 -21.09 -5.28
C GLY A 112 3.16 -22.21 -6.21
N LYS A 113 2.15 -22.99 -5.84
CA LYS A 113 1.55 -23.99 -6.73
C LYS A 113 0.45 -23.37 -7.60
N ALA A 114 0.38 -23.81 -8.84
CA ALA A 114 -0.62 -23.35 -9.79
C ALA A 114 -2.04 -23.81 -9.43
N GLU A 115 -2.17 -24.96 -8.77
CA GLU A 115 -3.45 -25.56 -8.44
C GLU A 115 -3.57 -25.82 -6.94
N ILE A 116 -4.75 -25.54 -6.38
CA ILE A 116 -5.15 -25.85 -5.01
C ILE A 116 -6.42 -26.70 -5.02
N SER A 117 -6.76 -27.33 -3.89
CA SER A 117 -8.00 -28.11 -3.79
C SER A 117 -9.24 -27.23 -3.91
N GLU A 118 -10.37 -27.81 -4.37
CA GLU A 118 -11.65 -27.09 -4.46
C GLU A 118 -12.12 -26.53 -3.10
N GLU A 119 -11.80 -27.20 -2.01
CA GLU A 119 -12.06 -26.77 -0.67
C GLU A 119 -11.35 -25.44 -0.37
N PHE A 120 -10.07 -25.31 -0.76
CA PHE A 120 -9.31 -24.08 -0.54
C PHE A 120 -9.76 -22.94 -1.49
N LYS A 121 -10.22 -23.25 -2.70
CA LYS A 121 -10.80 -22.24 -3.60
C LYS A 121 -12.05 -21.56 -3.03
N ALA A 122 -12.81 -22.28 -2.20
CA ALA A 122 -14.02 -21.78 -1.55
C ALA A 122 -13.76 -20.87 -0.35
N LEU A 123 -12.52 -20.83 0.18
CA LEU A 123 -12.18 -20.02 1.35
C LEU A 123 -12.45 -18.54 1.11
N ARG A 124 -13.11 -17.89 2.08
CA ARG A 124 -13.32 -16.44 2.09
C ARG A 124 -12.05 -15.75 2.53
N VAL A 125 -11.52 -14.87 1.68
CA VAL A 125 -10.21 -14.24 1.88
C VAL A 125 -10.39 -12.74 2.11
N GLY A 126 -10.17 -12.26 3.33
CA GLY A 126 -10.14 -10.83 3.62
C GLY A 126 -8.85 -10.18 3.10
N ILE A 127 -8.99 -9.15 2.27
CA ILE A 127 -7.86 -8.41 1.71
C ILE A 127 -7.96 -6.90 1.99
N PRO A 128 -6.82 -6.20 2.19
CA PRO A 128 -6.83 -4.75 2.49
C PRO A 128 -7.15 -3.88 1.26
N GLY A 129 -7.20 -4.46 0.08
CA GLY A 129 -7.55 -3.76 -1.15
C GLY A 129 -7.11 -4.50 -2.40
N LYS A 130 -7.83 -4.25 -3.50
CA LYS A 130 -7.62 -4.93 -4.79
C LYS A 130 -6.26 -4.59 -5.41
N TYR A 131 -5.86 -3.32 -5.32
CA TYR A 131 -4.65 -2.82 -5.97
C TYR A 131 -3.46 -2.69 -5.01
N THR A 132 -3.55 -3.25 -3.81
CA THR A 132 -2.44 -3.28 -2.87
C THR A 132 -1.34 -4.24 -3.34
N THR A 133 -0.09 -3.94 -3.02
CA THR A 133 1.03 -4.88 -3.22
C THR A 133 0.80 -6.19 -2.46
N ALA A 134 0.13 -6.14 -1.32
CA ALA A 134 -0.25 -7.32 -0.55
C ALA A 134 -1.10 -8.29 -1.38
N ASN A 135 -2.17 -7.80 -2.02
CA ASN A 135 -3.03 -8.63 -2.86
C ASN A 135 -2.32 -9.12 -4.14
N PHE A 136 -1.41 -8.32 -4.70
CA PHE A 136 -0.57 -8.77 -5.82
C PHE A 136 0.28 -9.98 -5.43
N LEU A 137 0.96 -9.90 -4.29
CA LEU A 137 1.79 -11.00 -3.78
C LEU A 137 0.98 -12.23 -3.41
N LEU A 138 -0.23 -12.04 -2.85
CA LEU A 138 -1.17 -13.13 -2.62
C LEU A 138 -1.53 -13.85 -3.93
N GLY A 139 -1.77 -13.10 -5.01
CA GLY A 139 -2.05 -13.67 -6.33
C GLY A 139 -0.89 -14.44 -6.94
N LEU A 140 0.37 -14.07 -6.63
CA LEU A 140 1.54 -14.83 -7.03
C LEU A 140 1.71 -16.12 -6.22
N ALA A 141 1.48 -16.06 -4.90
CA ALA A 141 1.65 -17.20 -4.01
C ALA A 141 0.49 -18.21 -4.12
N PHE A 142 -0.73 -17.73 -4.38
CA PHE A 142 -1.96 -18.52 -4.47
C PHE A 142 -2.85 -18.00 -5.60
N PRO A 143 -2.59 -18.33 -6.86
CA PRO A 143 -3.34 -17.81 -8.01
C PRO A 143 -4.85 -18.13 -7.97
N GLU A 144 -5.22 -19.24 -7.36
CA GLU A 144 -6.61 -19.72 -7.33
C GLU A 144 -7.41 -19.30 -6.09
N LEU A 145 -6.81 -18.60 -5.11
CA LEU A 145 -7.56 -17.96 -4.02
C LEU A 145 -8.29 -16.72 -4.55
N SER A 146 -9.48 -16.91 -5.11
CA SER A 146 -10.20 -15.87 -5.84
C SER A 146 -11.41 -15.30 -5.10
N ASN A 147 -11.94 -16.00 -4.07
CA ASN A 147 -13.08 -15.54 -3.26
C ASN A 147 -12.63 -14.48 -2.24
N LYS A 148 -12.31 -13.28 -2.76
CA LYS A 148 -11.70 -12.19 -2.01
C LYS A 148 -12.72 -11.12 -1.63
N GLU A 149 -12.71 -10.72 -0.35
CA GLU A 149 -13.50 -9.63 0.21
C GLU A 149 -12.58 -8.45 0.57
N ILE A 150 -12.87 -7.28 0.00
CA ILE A 150 -12.13 -6.05 0.34
C ILE A 150 -12.67 -5.50 1.64
N MET A 151 -11.78 -5.24 2.60
CA MET A 151 -12.13 -4.66 3.89
C MET A 151 -11.02 -3.76 4.42
N VAL A 152 -11.35 -2.87 5.34
CA VAL A 152 -10.34 -2.05 6.01
C VAL A 152 -9.35 -2.97 6.73
N PHE A 153 -8.06 -2.72 6.58
CA PHE A 153 -7.01 -3.62 7.11
C PHE A 153 -7.14 -3.88 8.62
N SER A 154 -7.65 -2.91 9.39
CA SER A 154 -7.90 -3.06 10.84
C SER A 154 -9.00 -4.05 11.19
N ASP A 155 -9.91 -4.35 10.26
CA ASP A 155 -11.06 -5.23 10.49
C ASP A 155 -10.77 -6.69 10.16
N ILE A 156 -9.69 -6.98 9.42
CA ILE A 156 -9.33 -8.34 8.96
C ILE A 156 -9.18 -9.32 10.12
N GLU A 157 -8.44 -8.95 11.16
CA GLU A 157 -8.23 -9.84 12.31
C GLU A 157 -9.53 -10.11 13.09
N LYS A 158 -10.38 -9.08 13.23
CA LYS A 158 -11.70 -9.24 13.86
C LYS A 158 -12.57 -10.19 13.05
N SER A 159 -12.60 -10.04 11.72
CA SER A 159 -13.38 -10.88 10.81
C SER A 159 -12.91 -12.35 10.80
N LEU A 160 -11.59 -12.60 11.03
CA LEU A 160 -11.08 -13.95 11.28
C LEU A 160 -11.60 -14.53 12.59
N LEU A 161 -11.58 -13.74 13.66
CA LEU A 161 -11.97 -14.17 14.99
C LEU A 161 -13.47 -14.49 15.09
N ASP A 162 -14.32 -13.70 14.44
CA ASP A 162 -15.78 -13.91 14.41
C ASP A 162 -16.23 -14.91 13.33
N GLY A 163 -15.32 -15.36 12.45
CA GLY A 163 -15.59 -16.36 11.43
C GLY A 163 -16.29 -15.80 10.17
N SER A 164 -16.29 -14.50 9.96
CA SER A 164 -16.82 -13.89 8.72
C SER A 164 -15.95 -14.20 7.52
N ILE A 165 -14.63 -14.36 7.73
CA ILE A 165 -13.65 -14.81 6.74
C ILE A 165 -12.85 -16.00 7.28
N ASP A 166 -12.27 -16.78 6.38
CA ASP A 166 -11.53 -18.00 6.72
C ASP A 166 -10.01 -17.74 6.76
N VAL A 167 -9.52 -16.88 5.87
CA VAL A 167 -8.13 -16.41 5.82
C VAL A 167 -8.09 -14.90 5.65
N GLY A 168 -7.04 -14.26 6.17
CA GLY A 168 -6.90 -12.81 6.13
C GLY A 168 -5.49 -12.38 5.73
N LEU A 169 -5.42 -11.36 4.89
CA LEU A 169 -4.17 -10.77 4.44
C LEU A 169 -3.86 -9.52 5.24
N ILE A 170 -2.99 -9.62 6.23
CA ILE A 170 -2.63 -8.51 7.11
C ILE A 170 -1.39 -7.76 6.62
N ILE A 171 -1.37 -6.46 6.91
CA ILE A 171 -0.31 -5.52 6.58
C ILE A 171 0.07 -4.68 7.80
N HIS A 172 1.08 -3.83 7.67
CA HIS A 172 1.54 -2.90 8.70
C HIS A 172 1.96 -3.59 10.02
N GLU A 173 1.70 -2.97 11.15
CA GLU A 173 2.05 -3.45 12.49
C GLU A 173 1.34 -4.74 12.91
N ASN A 174 0.21 -5.09 12.31
CA ASN A 174 -0.53 -6.31 12.61
C ASN A 174 0.34 -7.57 12.44
N ARG A 175 1.38 -7.51 11.57
CA ARG A 175 2.33 -8.63 11.43
C ARG A 175 3.09 -8.98 12.73
N PHE A 176 3.14 -8.08 13.69
CA PHE A 176 3.83 -8.29 14.96
C PHE A 176 2.88 -8.72 16.10
N THR A 177 1.57 -8.46 15.95
CA THR A 177 0.60 -8.62 17.04
C THR A 177 -0.43 -9.74 16.83
N TYR A 178 -0.54 -10.30 15.61
CA TYR A 178 -1.54 -11.33 15.27
C TYR A 178 -1.45 -12.56 16.19
N MET A 179 -0.25 -12.96 16.65
CA MET A 179 -0.03 -14.11 17.52
C MET A 179 -0.66 -13.91 18.91
N GLU A 180 -0.73 -12.68 19.41
CA GLU A 180 -1.38 -12.34 20.68
C GLU A 180 -2.88 -12.66 20.66
N LYS A 181 -3.48 -12.71 19.45
CA LYS A 181 -4.87 -13.05 19.20
C LYS A 181 -5.09 -14.53 18.84
N CYS A 182 -4.08 -15.40 19.09
CA CYS A 182 -4.12 -16.82 18.75
C CYS A 182 -4.35 -17.10 17.25
N LEU A 183 -3.99 -16.16 16.36
CA LEU A 183 -4.05 -16.36 14.92
C LEU A 183 -2.78 -17.06 14.43
N GLN A 184 -2.88 -17.83 13.35
CA GLN A 184 -1.82 -18.68 12.80
C GLN A 184 -1.34 -18.11 11.46
N LYS A 185 -0.02 -18.09 11.26
CA LYS A 185 0.56 -17.71 9.98
C LYS A 185 0.54 -18.88 9.00
N ILE A 186 -0.03 -18.65 7.83
CA ILE A 186 0.03 -19.56 6.68
C ILE A 186 1.35 -19.31 5.94
N VAL A 187 1.61 -18.06 5.53
CA VAL A 187 2.81 -17.69 4.80
C VAL A 187 3.18 -16.22 5.05
N ASP A 188 4.47 -15.93 5.06
CA ASP A 188 5.03 -14.59 4.90
C ASP A 188 5.24 -14.33 3.40
N LEU A 189 4.46 -13.43 2.82
CA LEU A 189 4.54 -13.11 1.40
C LEU A 189 5.78 -12.28 1.05
N GLY A 190 6.37 -11.59 2.03
CA GLY A 190 7.67 -10.95 1.88
C GLY A 190 8.77 -12.00 1.71
N ASP A 191 8.83 -12.98 2.61
CA ASP A 191 9.75 -14.13 2.51
C ASP A 191 9.58 -14.89 1.19
N TYR A 192 8.33 -15.08 0.74
CA TYR A 192 8.04 -15.74 -0.54
C TYR A 192 8.62 -14.94 -1.71
N TRP A 193 8.39 -13.63 -1.73
CA TRP A 193 8.95 -12.73 -2.75
C TRP A 193 10.48 -12.76 -2.76
N GLU A 194 11.11 -12.57 -1.60
CA GLU A 194 12.56 -12.52 -1.46
C GLU A 194 13.23 -13.83 -1.90
N LYS A 195 12.66 -14.98 -1.52
CA LYS A 195 13.15 -16.29 -1.95
C LYS A 195 13.00 -16.54 -3.45
N THR A 196 11.93 -16.00 -4.04
CA THR A 196 11.63 -16.22 -5.46
C THR A 196 12.43 -15.28 -6.36
N THR A 197 12.65 -14.04 -5.93
CA THR A 197 13.24 -12.98 -6.77
C THR A 197 14.66 -12.58 -6.39
N GLY A 198 15.08 -12.87 -5.15
CA GLY A 198 16.33 -12.37 -4.59
C GLY A 198 16.35 -10.87 -4.30
N SER A 199 15.20 -10.20 -4.37
CA SER A 199 15.08 -8.73 -4.27
C SER A 199 14.29 -8.31 -3.04
N PRO A 200 14.53 -7.10 -2.49
CA PRO A 200 13.70 -6.55 -1.44
C PRO A 200 12.25 -6.39 -1.92
N ILE A 201 11.31 -6.47 -0.99
CA ILE A 201 9.89 -6.30 -1.31
C ILE A 201 9.56 -4.82 -1.52
N PRO A 202 9.02 -4.42 -2.72
CA PRO A 202 8.56 -3.06 -2.96
C PRO A 202 7.10 -2.91 -2.50
N LEU A 203 6.87 -2.21 -1.38
CA LEU A 203 5.54 -2.08 -0.79
C LEU A 203 4.76 -0.89 -1.34
N GLY A 204 5.35 0.30 -1.32
CA GLY A 204 4.70 1.49 -1.83
C GLY A 204 5.66 2.67 -1.98
N GLY A 205 5.23 3.68 -2.74
CA GLY A 205 6.02 4.88 -3.02
C GLY A 205 5.19 6.15 -2.92
N ILE A 206 5.86 7.28 -2.97
CA ILE A 206 5.23 8.60 -3.08
C ILE A 206 5.26 9.01 -4.55
N VAL A 207 4.12 9.42 -5.06
CA VAL A 207 3.97 9.84 -6.46
C VAL A 207 3.41 11.25 -6.55
N ILE A 208 3.74 11.92 -7.65
CA ILE A 208 3.30 13.27 -7.96
C ILE A 208 2.70 13.30 -9.37
N LYS A 209 1.64 14.10 -9.58
CA LYS A 209 1.00 14.25 -10.89
C LYS A 209 2.00 14.73 -11.95
N ARG A 210 2.01 14.06 -13.10
CA ARG A 210 2.83 14.45 -14.26
C ARG A 210 2.45 15.80 -14.86
N THR A 211 1.20 16.22 -14.69
CA THR A 211 0.69 17.51 -15.21
C THR A 211 1.20 18.73 -14.46
N LEU A 212 1.79 18.56 -13.27
CA LEU A 212 2.40 19.66 -12.54
C LEU A 212 3.66 20.18 -13.24
N PRO A 213 3.99 21.49 -13.09
CA PRO A 213 5.23 22.04 -13.62
C PRO A 213 6.46 21.33 -13.06
N GLN A 214 7.49 21.13 -13.90
CA GLN A 214 8.71 20.42 -13.47
C GLN A 214 9.37 21.08 -12.25
N GLU A 215 9.43 22.40 -12.20
CA GLU A 215 9.97 23.15 -11.06
C GLU A 215 9.25 22.80 -9.74
N VAL A 216 7.93 22.56 -9.77
CA VAL A 216 7.15 22.17 -8.60
C VAL A 216 7.48 20.73 -8.19
N LYS A 217 7.58 19.83 -9.16
CA LYS A 217 7.93 18.43 -8.92
C LYS A 217 9.33 18.29 -8.31
N ASP A 218 10.30 19.05 -8.85
CA ASP A 218 11.67 19.07 -8.33
C ASP A 218 11.72 19.60 -6.89
N LYS A 219 10.98 20.66 -6.57
CA LYS A 219 10.85 21.17 -5.19
C LYS A 219 10.26 20.14 -4.25
N VAL A 220 9.13 19.52 -4.62
CA VAL A 220 8.49 18.50 -3.79
C VAL A 220 9.44 17.32 -3.56
N ASN A 221 10.17 16.89 -4.58
CA ASN A 221 11.16 15.80 -4.45
C ASN A 221 12.33 16.14 -3.52
N GLN A 222 12.67 17.42 -3.39
CA GLN A 222 13.71 17.88 -2.45
C GLN A 222 13.21 18.05 -1.03
N LEU A 223 11.91 18.33 -0.85
CA LEU A 223 11.30 18.54 0.46
C LEU A 223 10.96 17.23 1.19
N ILE A 224 10.78 16.14 0.46
CA ILE A 224 10.50 14.79 0.96
C ILE A 224 11.79 13.96 1.03
#